data_4e20090a9684f7fedd4c2d1239c9f9d7
#
_entry.id   4e20090a9684f7fedd4c2d1239c9f9d7
#
_cell.length_a   1.000
_cell.length_b   1.000
_cell.length_c   1.000
_cell.angle_alpha   90.00
_cell.angle_beta   90.00
_cell.angle_gamma   90.00
#
_symmetry.space_group_name_H-M   'P 1'
#
loop_
_entity.id
_entity.type
_entity.pdbx_description
1 polymer ?
#
loop_
_entity_poly.entity_id
_entity_poly.type
_entity_poly.pdbx_seq_one_letter_code
_entity_poly.pdbx_strand_id
1 'polypeptide(L)'
;MTISEGSALPGLILPDQQPPVTEPEPGLHRQVLAHTPAMMLVRHEMREGWRGAAHRHPHEQLVYVISGRINVTVNGVTFGASAGDNFIVASNVEHQASALEASVVLDVFTPAREDYR
;
A
#
# COMPACT_ATOMS: atom_id res chain seq x y z
N MET A 1 16.38 12.63 -2.31
CA MET A 1 15.40 12.04 -3.23
C MET A 1 16.08 11.70 -4.56
N THR A 2 15.76 10.53 -5.07
CA THR A 2 16.25 10.13 -6.39
C THR A 2 15.31 10.68 -7.46
N ILE A 3 15.88 11.35 -8.46
CA ILE A 3 15.13 11.87 -9.60
C ILE A 3 15.43 10.96 -10.78
N SER A 4 14.38 10.53 -11.48
CA SER A 4 14.55 9.68 -12.64
C SER A 4 15.27 10.40 -13.78
N GLU A 5 16.28 9.75 -14.37
CA GLU A 5 17.03 10.31 -15.50
C GLU A 5 16.14 10.51 -16.73
N GLY A 6 15.07 9.72 -16.88
CA GLY A 6 14.15 9.86 -18.00
C GLY A 6 13.14 11.00 -17.86
N SER A 7 13.09 11.64 -16.68
CA SER A 7 12.15 12.73 -16.42
C SER A 7 12.85 14.09 -16.55
N ALA A 8 12.25 14.99 -17.33
CA ALA A 8 12.71 16.38 -17.43
C ALA A 8 12.25 17.22 -16.23
N LEU A 9 11.30 16.72 -15.38
CA LEU A 9 10.73 17.44 -14.27
C LEU A 9 11.21 16.83 -12.94
N PRO A 10 11.67 17.68 -11.99
CA PRO A 10 12.11 17.18 -10.68
C PRO A 10 11.00 16.42 -9.95
N GLY A 11 11.31 15.23 -9.49
CA GLY A 11 10.38 14.43 -8.69
C GLY A 11 9.30 13.71 -9.47
N LEU A 12 9.25 13.86 -10.79
CA LEU A 12 8.28 13.14 -11.63
C LEU A 12 8.81 11.74 -11.95
N ILE A 13 8.02 10.73 -11.62
CA ILE A 13 8.32 9.33 -11.93
C ILE A 13 7.29 8.83 -12.94
N LEU A 14 7.73 8.50 -14.14
CA LEU A 14 6.87 7.99 -15.19
C LEU A 14 6.62 6.49 -15.02
N PRO A 15 5.52 5.94 -15.59
CA PRO A 15 5.19 4.51 -15.42
C PRO A 15 6.33 3.55 -15.81
N ASP A 16 7.07 3.83 -16.86
CA ASP A 16 8.17 3.00 -17.34
C ASP A 16 9.44 3.10 -16.48
N GLN A 17 9.46 4.02 -15.52
CA GLN A 17 10.58 4.24 -14.60
C GLN A 17 10.31 3.67 -13.20
N GLN A 18 9.12 3.11 -13.00
CA GLN A 18 8.75 2.50 -11.73
C GLN A 18 9.28 1.08 -11.65
N PRO A 19 9.55 0.57 -10.42
CA PRO A 19 9.89 -0.84 -10.25
C PRO A 19 8.79 -1.74 -10.81
N PRO A 20 9.12 -2.96 -11.24
CA PRO A 20 8.10 -3.89 -11.71
C PRO A 20 7.14 -4.28 -10.58
N VAL A 21 5.93 -4.68 -10.96
CA VAL A 21 4.97 -5.26 -10.03
C VAL A 21 5.51 -6.60 -9.54
N THR A 22 5.41 -6.84 -8.24
CA THR A 22 5.78 -8.11 -7.62
C THR A 22 4.54 -8.80 -7.04
N GLU A 23 4.65 -10.09 -6.79
CA GLU A 23 3.61 -10.85 -6.10
C GLU A 23 4.22 -11.48 -4.85
N PRO A 24 4.31 -10.74 -3.71
CA PRO A 24 4.96 -11.26 -2.50
C PRO A 24 4.25 -12.45 -1.87
N GLU A 25 2.96 -12.61 -2.14
CA GLU A 25 2.19 -13.80 -1.75
C GLU A 25 1.04 -14.00 -2.73
N PRO A 26 0.49 -15.21 -2.84
CA PRO A 26 -0.58 -15.48 -3.81
C PRO A 26 -1.75 -14.52 -3.68
N GLY A 27 -2.10 -13.85 -4.78
CA GLY A 27 -3.24 -12.94 -4.83
C GLY A 27 -2.97 -11.52 -4.35
N LEU A 28 -1.73 -11.20 -3.95
CA LEU A 28 -1.32 -9.85 -3.59
C LEU A 28 -0.25 -9.36 -4.56
N HIS A 29 -0.56 -8.34 -5.34
CA HIS A 29 0.40 -7.68 -6.22
C HIS A 29 0.77 -6.33 -5.65
N ARG A 30 2.07 -6.04 -5.63
CA ARG A 30 2.64 -4.82 -5.06
C ARG A 30 3.50 -4.09 -6.07
N GLN A 31 3.33 -2.78 -6.16
CA GLN A 31 4.24 -1.92 -6.89
C GLN A 31 4.63 -0.73 -6.02
N VAL A 32 5.91 -0.57 -5.77
CA VAL A 32 6.44 0.60 -5.07
C VAL A 32 6.47 1.76 -6.06
N LEU A 33 5.84 2.86 -5.68
CA LEU A 33 5.79 4.08 -6.47
C LEU A 33 6.80 5.10 -5.93
N ALA A 34 6.51 6.39 -6.07
CA ALA A 34 7.44 7.43 -5.61
C ALA A 34 7.74 7.31 -4.11
N HIS A 35 8.99 7.50 -3.74
CA HIS A 35 9.40 7.43 -2.34
C HIS A 35 10.69 8.20 -2.09
N THR A 36 10.87 8.56 -0.84
CA THR A 36 12.12 9.05 -0.24
C THR A 36 12.36 8.22 1.01
N PRO A 37 13.48 8.35 1.72
CA PRO A 37 13.60 7.68 3.02
C PRO A 37 12.50 8.04 4.02
N ALA A 38 11.86 9.21 3.86
CA ALA A 38 10.85 9.70 4.80
C ALA A 38 9.43 9.26 4.46
N MET A 39 9.15 8.86 3.22
CA MET A 39 7.80 8.47 2.79
C MET A 39 7.83 7.57 1.56
N MET A 40 6.78 6.79 1.40
CA MET A 40 6.66 5.87 0.26
C MET A 40 5.20 5.71 -0.13
N LEU A 41 4.94 5.81 -1.43
CA LEU A 41 3.65 5.46 -2.02
C LEU A 41 3.73 4.06 -2.60
N VAL A 42 2.76 3.21 -2.26
CA VAL A 42 2.69 1.82 -2.73
C VAL A 42 1.29 1.55 -3.27
N ARG A 43 1.22 0.87 -4.41
CA ARG A 43 -0.04 0.39 -4.96
C ARG A 43 -0.13 -1.11 -4.74
N HIS A 44 -1.22 -1.55 -4.12
CA HIS A 44 -1.52 -2.97 -3.96
C HIS A 44 -2.78 -3.33 -4.74
N GLU A 45 -2.73 -4.47 -5.42
CA GLU A 45 -3.91 -5.13 -5.99
C GLU A 45 -4.11 -6.46 -5.26
N MET A 46 -5.31 -6.70 -4.80
CA MET A 46 -5.66 -7.93 -4.11
C MET A 46 -6.73 -8.67 -4.91
N ARG A 47 -6.52 -9.96 -5.10
CA ARG A 47 -7.52 -10.86 -5.66
C ARG A 47 -8.67 -11.07 -4.66
N GLU A 48 -9.89 -11.28 -5.15
CA GLU A 48 -10.99 -11.70 -4.29
C GLU A 48 -10.59 -12.90 -3.42
N GLY A 49 -10.85 -12.81 -2.13
CA GLY A 49 -10.52 -13.85 -1.17
C GLY A 49 -9.10 -13.78 -0.61
N TRP A 50 -8.27 -12.86 -1.08
CA TRP A 50 -6.97 -12.68 -0.45
C TRP A 50 -7.12 -12.28 1.01
N ARG A 51 -6.26 -12.83 1.86
CA ARG A 51 -6.23 -12.52 3.29
C ARG A 51 -4.78 -12.40 3.75
N GLY A 52 -4.41 -11.22 4.23
CA GLY A 52 -3.11 -10.98 4.82
C GLY A 52 -3.03 -11.45 6.26
N ALA A 53 -1.83 -11.70 6.75
CA ALA A 53 -1.59 -12.02 8.14
C ALA A 53 -1.71 -10.76 9.01
N ALA A 54 -2.18 -10.91 10.24
CA ALA A 54 -2.15 -9.83 11.22
C ALA A 54 -0.69 -9.48 11.52
N HIS A 55 -0.37 -8.19 11.52
CA HIS A 55 0.99 -7.72 11.75
C HIS A 55 1.00 -6.29 12.29
N ARG A 56 2.17 -5.85 12.71
CA ARG A 56 2.43 -4.47 13.12
C ARG A 56 3.80 -4.04 12.61
N HIS A 57 3.97 -2.75 12.44
CA HIS A 57 5.24 -2.15 12.00
C HIS A 57 5.35 -0.72 12.56
N PRO A 58 6.57 -0.19 12.69
CA PRO A 58 6.76 1.16 13.24
C PRO A 58 6.27 2.28 12.31
N HIS A 59 6.06 1.98 11.04
CA HIS A 59 5.59 2.95 10.05
C HIS A 59 4.15 3.37 10.35
N GLU A 60 3.86 4.65 10.19
CA GLU A 60 2.49 5.12 10.08
C GLU A 60 2.01 4.85 8.64
N GLN A 61 0.76 4.48 8.48
CA GLN A 61 0.23 4.07 7.18
C GLN A 61 -1.12 4.73 6.92
N LEU A 62 -1.22 5.37 5.75
CA LEU A 62 -2.47 5.90 5.21
C LEU A 62 -2.90 4.98 4.08
N VAL A 63 -4.16 4.55 4.09
CA VAL A 63 -4.71 3.69 3.03
C VAL A 63 -5.87 4.39 2.36
N TYR A 64 -5.86 4.41 1.03
CA TYR A 64 -6.98 4.91 0.21
C TYR A 64 -7.46 3.79 -0.70
N VAL A 65 -8.75 3.45 -0.65
CA VAL A 65 -9.32 2.41 -1.51
C VAL A 65 -9.70 3.02 -2.85
N ILE A 66 -9.02 2.57 -3.91
CA ILE A 66 -9.30 3.00 -5.30
C ILE A 66 -10.55 2.30 -5.82
N SER A 67 -10.58 0.96 -5.67
CA SER A 67 -11.67 0.13 -6.18
C SER A 67 -11.81 -1.11 -5.31
N GLY A 68 -12.98 -1.73 -5.39
CA GLY A 68 -13.27 -2.95 -4.68
C GLY A 68 -13.75 -2.72 -3.26
N ARG A 69 -13.58 -3.75 -2.43
CA ARG A 69 -14.08 -3.76 -1.06
C ARG A 69 -13.21 -4.64 -0.20
N ILE A 70 -12.71 -4.11 0.89
CA ILE A 70 -11.84 -4.82 1.83
C ILE A 70 -12.45 -4.80 3.23
N ASN A 71 -12.15 -5.84 4.02
CA ASN A 71 -12.32 -5.82 5.47
C ASN A 71 -11.00 -5.52 6.12
N VAL A 72 -11.02 -4.65 7.12
CA VAL A 72 -9.82 -4.24 7.86
C VAL A 72 -10.07 -4.41 9.34
N THR A 73 -9.13 -5.03 10.04
CA THR A 73 -9.12 -5.11 11.49
C THR A 73 -7.96 -4.28 12.00
N VAL A 74 -8.24 -3.26 12.79
CA VAL A 74 -7.23 -2.39 13.39
C VAL A 74 -7.44 -2.39 14.88
N ASN A 75 -6.42 -2.78 15.63
CA ASN A 75 -6.48 -2.84 17.09
C ASN A 75 -7.73 -3.59 17.59
N GLY A 76 -8.05 -4.71 16.95
CA GLY A 76 -9.18 -5.57 17.32
C GLY A 76 -10.55 -5.12 16.81
N VAL A 77 -10.65 -3.97 16.14
CA VAL A 77 -11.91 -3.46 15.59
C VAL A 77 -11.94 -3.71 14.08
N THR A 78 -13.00 -4.37 13.60
CA THR A 78 -13.15 -4.68 12.18
C THR A 78 -14.14 -3.74 11.52
N PHE A 79 -13.79 -3.25 10.33
CA PHE A 79 -14.66 -2.41 9.51
C PHE A 79 -14.46 -2.75 8.02
N GLY A 80 -15.47 -2.45 7.21
CA GLY A 80 -15.38 -2.54 5.76
C GLY A 80 -14.96 -1.21 5.17
N ALA A 81 -14.15 -1.25 4.12
CA ALA A 81 -13.77 -0.07 3.35
C ALA A 81 -13.98 -0.33 1.87
N SER A 82 -14.65 0.58 1.19
CA SER A 82 -14.99 0.50 -0.22
C SER A 82 -14.35 1.66 -0.99
N ALA A 83 -14.47 1.66 -2.31
CA ALA A 83 -13.91 2.71 -3.16
C ALA A 83 -14.23 4.11 -2.62
N GLY A 84 -13.20 4.93 -2.47
CA GLY A 84 -13.29 6.28 -1.91
C GLY A 84 -13.09 6.38 -0.41
N ASP A 85 -13.18 5.28 0.34
CA ASP A 85 -12.88 5.27 1.76
C ASP A 85 -11.38 5.33 2.00
N ASN A 86 -11.00 5.92 3.11
CA ASN A 86 -9.60 5.98 3.52
C ASN A 86 -9.49 5.88 5.05
N PHE A 87 -8.34 5.42 5.53
CA PHE A 87 -8.11 5.25 6.96
C PHE A 87 -6.63 5.31 7.28
N ILE A 88 -6.32 5.48 8.55
CA ILE A 88 -4.95 5.53 9.06
C ILE A 88 -4.73 4.35 10.00
N VAL A 89 -3.56 3.73 9.87
CA VAL A 89 -3.04 2.77 10.83
C VAL A 89 -1.86 3.43 11.54
N ALA A 90 -2.00 3.67 12.84
CA ALA A 90 -0.95 4.29 13.63
C ALA A 90 0.25 3.38 13.78
N SER A 91 1.41 3.97 14.09
CA SER A 91 2.66 3.25 14.34
C SER A 91 2.46 2.13 15.38
N ASN A 92 2.95 0.92 15.06
CA ASN A 92 2.95 -0.26 15.93
C ASN A 92 1.56 -0.78 16.34
N VAL A 93 0.50 -0.36 15.66
CA VAL A 93 -0.85 -0.90 15.90
C VAL A 93 -1.04 -2.14 15.03
N GLU A 94 -1.49 -3.24 15.66
CA GLU A 94 -1.76 -4.47 14.93
C GLU A 94 -2.91 -4.28 13.96
N HIS A 95 -2.74 -4.77 12.74
CA HIS A 95 -3.76 -4.66 11.71
C HIS A 95 -3.71 -5.84 10.74
N GLN A 96 -4.84 -6.07 10.07
CA GLN A 96 -5.02 -7.13 9.09
C GLN A 96 -6.04 -6.67 8.07
N ALA A 97 -5.83 -7.03 6.80
CA ALA A 97 -6.78 -6.77 5.74
C ALA A 97 -7.10 -8.04 4.97
N SER A 98 -8.30 -8.09 4.40
CA SER A 98 -8.72 -9.13 3.45
C SER A 98 -9.56 -8.50 2.35
N ALA A 99 -9.52 -9.08 1.16
CA ALA A 99 -10.26 -8.58 0.01
C ALA A 99 -11.56 -9.37 -0.15
N LEU A 100 -12.70 -8.68 0.01
CA LEU A 100 -14.03 -9.26 -0.21
C LEU A 100 -14.33 -9.42 -1.69
N GLU A 101 -13.72 -8.59 -2.52
CA GLU A 101 -13.74 -8.66 -3.97
C GLU A 101 -12.39 -8.17 -4.48
N ALA A 102 -12.12 -8.31 -5.78
CA ALA A 102 -10.89 -7.78 -6.36
C ALA A 102 -10.78 -6.29 -6.04
N SER A 103 -9.67 -5.85 -5.46
CA SER A 103 -9.51 -4.52 -4.91
C SER A 103 -8.17 -3.91 -5.27
N VAL A 104 -8.14 -2.58 -5.35
CA VAL A 104 -6.93 -1.79 -5.53
C VAL A 104 -6.90 -0.73 -4.43
N VAL A 105 -5.77 -0.64 -3.74
CA VAL A 105 -5.54 0.39 -2.72
C VAL A 105 -4.22 1.10 -2.97
N LEU A 106 -4.14 2.35 -2.50
CA LEU A 106 -2.90 3.08 -2.37
C LEU A 106 -2.54 3.19 -0.90
N ASP A 107 -1.29 2.90 -0.58
CA ASP A 107 -0.74 3.01 0.76
C ASP A 107 0.35 4.07 0.79
N VAL A 108 0.31 4.95 1.78
CA VAL A 108 1.40 5.89 2.06
C VAL A 108 2.02 5.50 3.40
N PHE A 109 3.32 5.23 3.40
CA PHE A 109 4.08 4.90 4.60
C PHE A 109 5.02 6.02 4.98
N THR A 110 5.14 6.31 6.27
CA THR A 110 6.12 7.23 6.84
C THR A 110 6.77 6.57 8.06
N PRO A 111 8.10 6.34 8.06
CA PRO A 111 9.04 6.46 6.93
C PRO A 111 8.80 5.41 5.86
N ALA A 112 9.63 5.39 4.83
CA ALA A 112 9.54 4.39 3.76
C ALA A 112 9.74 2.97 4.30
N ARG A 113 9.04 2.01 3.69
CA ARG A 113 9.19 0.58 3.99
C ARG A 113 10.46 0.07 3.31
N GLU A 114 11.55 -0.04 4.05
CA GLU A 114 12.81 -0.55 3.51
C GLU A 114 12.69 -2.01 3.06
N ASP A 115 11.82 -2.78 3.71
CA ASP A 115 11.54 -4.17 3.35
C ASP A 115 10.77 -4.33 2.03
N TYR A 116 10.22 -3.23 1.48
CA TYR A 116 9.55 -3.24 0.18
C TYR A 116 10.47 -2.86 -0.98
N ARG A 117 11.66 -2.37 -0.68
CA ARG A 117 12.59 -1.87 -1.69
C ARG A 117 13.49 -2.97 -2.22
#